data_b801583344103cc771ee3c1cca5a9b59
#
_entry.id   b801583344103cc771ee3c1cca5a9b59
#
_cell.length_a   1.000
_cell.length_b   1.000
_cell.length_c   1.000
_cell.angle_alpha   90.00
_cell.angle_beta   90.00
_cell.angle_gamma   90.00
#
_symmetry.space_group_name_H-M   'P 1'
#
loop_
_entity.id
_entity.type
_entity.pdbx_description
1 polymer ?
#
loop_
_entity_poly.entity_id
_entity_poly.type
_entity_poly.pdbx_seq_one_letter_code
_entity_poly.pdbx_strand_id
1 'polypeptide(L)'
;MKRYVMLAATLGLAGCAGGYTSATFAYGEPAEYVYAVPVDRVVVVSREVLVNRGWVVYRVERSGPNRIIWARRGDDDIVRIFATPQGERVVVRGLWEGRDREEHGEGREHGNRGRHRGWVKRGPPSEIITDIDVRLRAR
;
A
#
# COMPACT_ATOMS: atom_id res chain seq x y z
N MET A 1 -68.84 -26.80 -2.58
CA MET A 1 -68.21 -25.49 -2.28
C MET A 1 -66.82 -25.73 -1.77
N LYS A 2 -65.83 -25.58 -2.64
CA LYS A 2 -64.41 -25.77 -2.29
C LYS A 2 -63.78 -24.41 -2.13
N ARG A 3 -63.37 -24.06 -0.90
CA ARG A 3 -62.64 -22.83 -0.57
C ARG A 3 -61.15 -23.08 -0.79
N TYR A 4 -60.59 -22.47 -1.81
CA TYR A 4 -59.15 -22.46 -2.03
C TYR A 4 -58.57 -21.33 -1.19
N VAL A 5 -57.78 -21.70 -0.19
CA VAL A 5 -56.93 -20.76 0.58
C VAL A 5 -55.65 -20.59 -0.21
N MET A 6 -55.47 -19.42 -0.81
CA MET A 6 -54.17 -19.03 -1.40
C MET A 6 -53.21 -18.61 -0.29
N LEU A 7 -52.22 -19.42 -0.10
CA LEU A 7 -51.07 -19.09 0.78
C LEU A 7 -50.08 -18.27 -0.02
N ALA A 8 -50.03 -16.96 0.21
CA ALA A 8 -49.03 -16.08 -0.38
C ALA A 8 -47.70 -16.25 0.39
N ALA A 9 -46.74 -16.92 -0.23
CA ALA A 9 -45.37 -17.00 0.28
C ALA A 9 -44.63 -15.71 -0.09
N THR A 10 -44.45 -14.83 0.87
CA THR A 10 -43.56 -13.68 0.74
C THR A 10 -42.10 -14.14 0.89
N LEU A 11 -41.41 -14.25 -0.24
CA LEU A 11 -39.95 -14.39 -0.22
C LEU A 11 -39.34 -13.06 0.23
N GLY A 12 -38.87 -13.03 1.48
CA GLY A 12 -38.02 -11.95 1.96
C GLY A 12 -36.63 -12.04 1.30
N LEU A 13 -36.34 -11.10 0.41
CA LEU A 13 -34.97 -10.86 -0.04
C LEU A 13 -34.21 -10.27 1.14
N ALA A 14 -33.47 -11.14 1.85
CA ALA A 14 -32.39 -10.68 2.73
C ALA A 14 -31.28 -10.12 1.88
N GLY A 15 -31.30 -8.80 1.64
CA GLY A 15 -30.21 -8.07 1.08
C GLY A 15 -29.03 -8.17 2.03
N CYS A 16 -28.01 -8.94 1.65
CA CYS A 16 -26.70 -8.83 2.24
C CYS A 16 -26.15 -7.46 1.86
N ALA A 17 -26.47 -6.44 2.66
CA ALA A 17 -25.69 -5.22 2.71
C ALA A 17 -24.32 -5.64 3.23
N GLY A 18 -23.38 -5.87 2.30
CA GLY A 18 -21.98 -6.02 2.60
C GLY A 18 -21.53 -4.74 3.27
N GLY A 19 -21.67 -4.67 4.60
CA GLY A 19 -21.08 -3.63 5.39
C GLY A 19 -19.57 -3.72 5.18
N TYR A 20 -19.02 -2.74 4.48
CA TYR A 20 -17.62 -2.45 4.60
C TYR A 20 -17.40 -2.03 6.05
N THR A 21 -17.09 -3.01 6.89
CA THR A 21 -16.55 -2.72 8.20
C THR A 21 -15.31 -1.91 7.97
N SER A 22 -15.38 -0.64 8.34
CA SER A 22 -14.19 0.20 8.47
C SER A 22 -13.26 -0.56 9.39
N ALA A 23 -12.31 -1.28 8.81
CA ALA A 23 -11.26 -1.93 9.56
C ALA A 23 -10.58 -0.81 10.34
N THR A 24 -10.65 -0.92 11.64
CA THR A 24 -9.91 -0.07 12.57
C THR A 24 -8.46 -0.18 12.14
N PHE A 25 -7.92 0.88 11.52
CA PHE A 25 -6.56 0.92 11.06
C PHE A 25 -5.67 0.75 12.28
N ALA A 26 -5.16 -0.45 12.47
CA ALA A 26 -4.04 -0.65 13.37
C ALA A 26 -2.89 0.20 12.83
N TYR A 27 -2.26 0.95 13.70
CA TYR A 27 -1.13 1.83 13.41
C TYR A 27 -0.18 1.18 12.40
N GLY A 28 -0.09 1.73 11.18
CA GLY A 28 0.90 1.35 10.19
C GLY A 28 0.41 0.73 8.88
N GLU A 29 -0.89 0.61 8.61
CA GLU A 29 -1.32 0.23 7.27
C GLU A 29 -1.12 1.40 6.30
N PRO A 30 -0.44 1.17 5.16
CA PRO A 30 -0.22 2.21 4.16
C PRO A 30 -1.56 2.64 3.56
N ALA A 31 -1.78 3.96 3.44
CA ALA A 31 -2.94 4.49 2.75
C ALA A 31 -3.03 3.91 1.34
N GLU A 32 -4.23 3.49 0.95
CA GLU A 32 -4.50 2.98 -0.38
C GLU A 32 -5.06 4.10 -1.25
N TYR A 33 -4.49 4.25 -2.43
CA TYR A 33 -4.94 5.20 -3.43
C TYR A 33 -5.41 4.44 -4.66
N VAL A 34 -6.54 4.83 -5.23
CA VAL A 34 -7.17 4.14 -6.35
C VAL A 34 -7.25 5.06 -7.56
N TYR A 35 -6.75 4.60 -8.71
CA TYR A 35 -6.70 5.37 -9.94
C TYR A 35 -7.32 4.60 -11.10
N ALA A 36 -8.05 5.31 -11.97
CA ALA A 36 -8.58 4.79 -13.23
C ALA A 36 -7.56 5.03 -14.36
N VAL A 37 -6.39 4.42 -14.25
CA VAL A 37 -5.29 4.53 -15.22
C VAL A 37 -4.65 3.16 -15.44
N PRO A 38 -3.97 2.93 -16.58
CA PRO A 38 -3.22 1.70 -16.80
C PRO A 38 -2.08 1.54 -15.76
N VAL A 39 -1.82 0.31 -15.35
CA VAL A 39 -0.76 0.00 -14.37
C VAL A 39 0.63 0.48 -14.82
N ASP A 40 0.91 0.44 -16.12
CA ASP A 40 2.20 0.90 -16.66
C ASP A 40 2.37 2.42 -16.50
N ARG A 41 1.29 3.20 -16.56
CA ARG A 41 1.33 4.64 -16.24
C ARG A 41 1.69 4.88 -14.77
N VAL A 42 1.15 4.08 -13.87
CA VAL A 42 1.52 4.15 -12.45
C VAL A 42 3.01 3.87 -12.27
N VAL A 43 3.54 2.85 -12.97
CA VAL A 43 4.98 2.51 -12.91
C VAL A 43 5.85 3.66 -13.39
N VAL A 44 5.51 4.27 -14.54
CA VAL A 44 6.28 5.40 -15.09
C VAL A 44 6.27 6.59 -14.14
N VAL A 45 5.10 7.01 -13.69
CA VAL A 45 4.95 8.16 -12.77
C VAL A 45 5.67 7.90 -11.44
N SER A 46 5.53 6.70 -10.88
CA SER A 46 6.20 6.36 -9.62
C SER A 46 7.73 6.42 -9.75
N ARG A 47 8.28 5.92 -10.86
CA ARG A 47 9.72 6.01 -11.12
C ARG A 47 10.20 7.46 -11.24
N GLU A 48 9.47 8.30 -11.97
CA GLU A 48 9.80 9.72 -12.12
C GLU A 48 9.79 10.45 -10.77
N VAL A 49 8.76 10.22 -9.96
CA VAL A 49 8.66 10.83 -8.62
C VAL A 49 9.82 10.39 -7.73
N LEU A 50 10.11 9.09 -7.70
CA LEU A 50 11.21 8.55 -6.90
C LEU A 50 12.56 9.16 -7.30
N VAL A 51 12.87 9.20 -8.60
CA VAL A 51 14.11 9.79 -9.11
C VAL A 51 14.19 11.27 -8.78
N ASN A 52 13.12 12.04 -8.97
CA ASN A 52 13.07 13.46 -8.66
C ASN A 52 13.27 13.77 -7.17
N ARG A 53 12.95 12.82 -6.31
CA ARG A 53 13.17 12.90 -4.85
C ARG A 53 14.51 12.31 -4.39
N GLY A 54 15.40 12.01 -5.32
CA GLY A 54 16.75 11.49 -5.02
C GLY A 54 16.79 10.01 -4.64
N TRP A 55 15.76 9.25 -4.99
CA TRP A 55 15.75 7.79 -4.83
C TRP A 55 16.31 7.13 -6.08
N VAL A 56 17.06 6.05 -5.89
CA VAL A 56 17.55 5.21 -6.99
C VAL A 56 16.61 4.03 -7.16
N VAL A 57 15.87 3.99 -8.28
CA VAL A 57 15.04 2.84 -8.64
C VAL A 57 15.95 1.74 -9.19
N TYR A 58 16.08 0.65 -8.46
CA TYR A 58 16.97 -0.43 -8.83
C TYR A 58 16.25 -1.70 -9.33
N ARG A 59 14.94 -1.80 -9.09
CA ARG A 59 14.15 -2.96 -9.50
C ARG A 59 12.70 -2.58 -9.77
N VAL A 60 12.14 -3.11 -10.86
CA VAL A 60 10.70 -3.16 -11.10
C VAL A 60 10.33 -4.63 -11.26
N GLU A 61 9.65 -5.16 -10.27
CA GLU A 61 9.22 -6.55 -10.22
C GLU A 61 7.83 -6.70 -10.81
N ARG A 62 7.64 -7.79 -11.57
CA ARG A 62 6.34 -8.20 -12.08
C ARG A 62 5.92 -9.48 -11.36
N SER A 63 4.84 -9.39 -10.59
CA SER A 63 4.25 -10.54 -9.90
C SER A 63 2.81 -10.71 -10.42
N GLY A 64 2.66 -11.52 -11.48
CA GLY A 64 1.40 -11.60 -12.22
C GLY A 64 1.00 -10.23 -12.77
N PRO A 65 -0.25 -9.76 -12.53
CA PRO A 65 -0.71 -8.44 -12.94
C PRO A 65 -0.08 -7.30 -12.12
N ASN A 66 0.45 -7.59 -10.94
CA ASN A 66 0.99 -6.59 -10.03
C ASN A 66 2.36 -6.10 -10.46
N ARG A 67 2.68 -4.85 -10.09
CA ARG A 67 4.00 -4.24 -10.26
C ARG A 67 4.48 -3.74 -8.91
N ILE A 68 5.75 -4.01 -8.61
CA ILE A 68 6.41 -3.54 -7.40
C ILE A 68 7.65 -2.77 -7.83
N ILE A 69 7.67 -1.47 -7.49
CA ILE A 69 8.80 -0.60 -7.76
C ILE A 69 9.63 -0.51 -6.50
N TRP A 70 10.91 -0.89 -6.60
CA TRP A 70 11.88 -0.84 -5.52
C TRP A 70 12.83 0.31 -5.72
N ALA A 71 12.96 1.16 -4.71
CA ALA A 71 13.91 2.26 -4.72
C ALA A 71 14.67 2.32 -3.39
N ARG A 72 15.92 2.79 -3.46
CA ARG A 72 16.77 3.00 -2.29
C ARG A 72 17.29 4.43 -2.26
N ARG A 73 17.55 4.90 -1.05
CA ARG A 73 18.25 6.17 -0.82
C ARG A 73 19.34 5.93 0.22
N GLY A 74 20.61 6.05 -0.24
CA GLY A 74 21.74 5.57 0.55
C GLY A 74 21.69 4.06 0.77
N ASP A 75 22.29 3.62 1.87
CA ASP A 75 22.35 2.19 2.24
C ASP A 75 21.29 1.78 3.26
N ASP A 76 20.58 2.76 3.81
CA ASP A 76 19.71 2.57 4.97
C ASP A 76 18.23 2.71 4.72
N ASP A 77 17.82 3.23 3.55
CA ASP A 77 16.43 3.47 3.24
C ASP A 77 15.98 2.72 1.98
N ILE A 78 14.87 2.00 2.09
CA ILE A 78 14.20 1.32 0.98
C ILE A 78 12.73 1.74 0.95
N VAL A 79 12.25 2.11 -0.24
CA VAL A 79 10.84 2.33 -0.52
C VAL A 79 10.36 1.31 -1.53
N ARG A 80 9.18 0.77 -1.31
CA ARG A 80 8.46 -0.10 -2.24
C ARG A 80 7.12 0.54 -2.58
N ILE A 81 6.86 0.68 -3.87
CA ILE A 81 5.54 1.12 -4.36
C ILE A 81 4.88 -0.08 -5.03
N PHE A 82 3.71 -0.43 -4.55
CA PHE A 82 2.90 -1.52 -5.06
C PHE A 82 1.80 -0.94 -5.94
N ALA A 83 1.70 -1.41 -7.17
CA ALA A 83 0.62 -1.09 -8.10
C ALA A 83 -0.13 -2.38 -8.44
N THR A 84 -1.35 -2.51 -7.92
CA THR A 84 -2.18 -3.70 -8.03
C THR A 84 -3.42 -3.39 -8.88
N PRO A 85 -3.52 -3.93 -10.11
CA PRO A 85 -4.72 -3.78 -10.93
C PRO A 85 -5.93 -4.47 -10.29
N GLN A 86 -7.07 -3.79 -10.30
CA GLN A 86 -8.37 -4.29 -9.86
C GLN A 86 -9.42 -3.87 -10.89
N GLY A 87 -9.67 -4.71 -11.89
CA GLY A 87 -10.51 -4.37 -13.04
C GLY A 87 -9.92 -3.20 -13.82
N GLU A 88 -10.69 -2.14 -14.01
CA GLU A 88 -10.26 -0.91 -14.71
C GLU A 88 -9.48 0.08 -13.83
N ARG A 89 -9.23 -0.28 -12.60
CA ARG A 89 -8.56 0.58 -11.62
C ARG A 89 -7.25 -0.03 -11.17
N VAL A 90 -6.38 0.79 -10.63
CA VAL A 90 -5.12 0.37 -10.01
C VAL A 90 -5.08 0.90 -8.58
N VAL A 91 -4.86 0.00 -7.64
CA VAL A 91 -4.61 0.35 -6.24
C VAL A 91 -3.11 0.57 -6.05
N VAL A 92 -2.74 1.70 -5.47
CA VAL A 92 -1.35 2.07 -5.20
C VAL A 92 -1.13 2.16 -3.69
N ARG A 93 -0.08 1.50 -3.22
CA ARG A 93 0.36 1.52 -1.81
C ARG A 93 1.85 1.80 -1.76
N GLY A 94 2.30 2.43 -0.69
CA GLY A 94 3.72 2.64 -0.44
C GLY A 94 4.15 2.05 0.90
N LEU A 95 5.35 1.49 0.95
CA LEU A 95 5.99 1.02 2.16
C LEU A 95 7.41 1.58 2.22
N TRP A 96 7.77 2.16 3.36
CA TRP A 96 9.10 2.64 3.64
C TRP A 96 9.72 1.83 4.76
N GLU A 97 10.90 1.31 4.52
CA GLU A 97 11.71 0.57 5.49
C GLU A 97 13.07 1.25 5.63
N GLY A 98 13.56 1.35 6.84
CA GLY A 98 14.88 1.90 7.13
C GLY A 98 15.64 1.00 8.07
N ARG A 99 16.99 1.09 8.06
CA ARG A 99 17.79 0.48 9.12
C ARG A 99 17.65 1.30 10.39
N ASP A 100 17.53 0.61 11.52
CA ASP A 100 17.62 1.24 12.83
C ASP A 100 19.04 1.81 13.00
N ARG A 101 19.12 3.14 12.99
CA ARG A 101 20.31 3.83 13.47
C ARG A 101 20.17 3.87 15.00
N GLU A 102 20.92 3.03 15.69
CA GLU A 102 21.10 3.24 17.12
C GLU A 102 21.64 4.66 17.29
N GLU A 103 20.80 5.58 17.79
CA GLU A 103 21.30 6.82 18.37
C GLU A 103 22.31 6.42 19.44
N HIS A 104 23.56 6.79 19.26
CA HIS A 104 24.61 6.65 20.25
C HIS A 104 24.23 7.50 21.46
N GLY A 105 23.31 6.96 22.29
CA GLY A 105 23.12 7.39 23.65
C GLY A 105 24.28 6.87 24.46
N GLU A 106 25.20 7.72 24.85
CA GLU A 106 26.24 7.46 25.82
C GLU A 106 25.64 6.85 27.08
N GLY A 107 26.08 5.66 27.42
CA GLY A 107 25.99 5.11 28.77
C GLY A 107 24.96 4.03 28.98
N ARG A 108 25.39 2.79 28.75
CA ARG A 108 25.34 1.69 29.76
C ARG A 108 25.82 0.38 29.12
N GLU A 109 26.98 -0.04 29.57
CA GLU A 109 27.45 -1.42 29.42
C GLU A 109 26.42 -2.36 30.04
N HIS A 110 25.72 -3.11 29.22
CA HIS A 110 25.24 -4.44 29.59
C HIS A 110 25.18 -5.25 28.30
N GLY A 111 26.04 -6.26 28.30
CA GLY A 111 26.21 -7.15 27.16
C GLY A 111 24.93 -7.82 26.74
N ASN A 112 24.50 -7.55 25.52
CA ASN A 112 23.62 -8.43 24.80
C ASN A 112 24.16 -8.59 23.36
N ARG A 113 24.96 -9.68 23.21
CA ARG A 113 25.44 -10.14 21.92
C ARG A 113 24.26 -10.64 21.12
N GLY A 114 23.96 -9.99 20.00
CA GLY A 114 23.03 -10.51 19.02
C GLY A 114 21.86 -9.64 18.64
N ARG A 115 22.00 -8.30 18.66
CA ARG A 115 21.02 -7.45 17.99
C ARG A 115 21.29 -7.47 16.49
N HIS A 116 20.50 -8.29 15.79
CA HIS A 116 20.39 -8.17 14.35
C HIS A 116 19.93 -6.74 14.05
N ARG A 117 20.74 -5.95 13.34
CA ARG A 117 20.35 -4.67 12.77
C ARG A 117 19.23 -4.95 11.76
N GLY A 118 17.99 -4.97 12.26
CA GLY A 118 16.82 -5.29 11.48
C GLY A 118 16.35 -4.10 10.68
N TRP A 119 15.71 -4.39 9.54
CA TRP A 119 14.93 -3.40 8.82
C TRP A 119 13.67 -3.07 9.63
N VAL A 120 13.42 -1.80 9.87
CA VAL A 120 12.25 -1.31 10.61
C VAL A 120 11.31 -0.62 9.63
N LYS A 121 10.02 -0.94 9.71
CA LYS A 121 8.98 -0.24 8.96
C LYS A 121 8.86 1.18 9.50
N ARG A 122 9.06 2.17 8.64
CA ARG A 122 8.93 3.60 8.96
C ARG A 122 7.56 4.18 8.64
N GLY A 123 6.64 3.33 8.19
CA GLY A 123 5.30 3.73 7.77
C GLY A 123 5.19 4.00 6.27
N PRO A 124 4.07 4.60 5.82
CA PRO A 124 3.88 4.93 4.42
C PRO A 124 4.79 6.10 4.02
N PRO A 125 5.37 6.09 2.81
CA PRO A 125 6.14 7.21 2.27
C PRO A 125 5.19 8.32 1.77
N SER A 126 4.53 9.01 2.69
CA SER A 126 3.41 9.93 2.42
C SER A 126 3.74 10.99 1.37
N GLU A 127 4.92 11.59 1.43
CA GLU A 127 5.34 12.61 0.47
C GLU A 127 5.49 12.06 -0.96
N ILE A 128 6.05 10.85 -1.09
CA ILE A 128 6.19 10.18 -2.39
C ILE A 128 4.82 9.85 -2.96
N ILE A 129 3.94 9.29 -2.13
CA ILE A 129 2.58 8.93 -2.55
C ILE A 129 1.78 10.16 -2.93
N THR A 130 1.91 11.28 -2.20
CA THR A 130 1.25 12.55 -2.54
C THR A 130 1.70 13.06 -3.91
N ASP A 131 2.99 13.02 -4.21
CA ASP A 131 3.49 13.45 -5.53
C ASP A 131 3.01 12.53 -6.67
N ILE A 132 2.95 11.22 -6.41
CA ILE A 132 2.38 10.25 -7.35
C ILE A 132 0.91 10.59 -7.60
N ASP A 133 0.14 10.86 -6.53
CA ASP A 133 -1.28 11.21 -6.61
C ASP A 133 -1.49 12.48 -7.47
N VAL A 134 -0.75 13.54 -7.20
CA VAL A 134 -0.83 14.79 -7.97
C VAL A 134 -0.56 14.54 -9.45
N ARG A 135 0.46 13.77 -9.80
CA ARG A 135 0.83 13.50 -11.20
C ARG A 135 -0.12 12.55 -11.91
N LEU A 136 -0.70 11.58 -11.21
CA LEU A 136 -1.68 10.66 -11.81
C LEU A 136 -3.02 11.34 -12.04
N ARG A 137 -3.39 12.34 -11.24
CA ARG A 137 -4.60 13.15 -11.41
C ARG A 137 -4.44 14.29 -12.41
N ALA A 138 -3.23 14.77 -12.64
CA ALA A 138 -2.94 15.73 -13.70
C ALA A 138 -3.17 15.07 -15.07
N ARG A 139 -4.16 15.57 -15.81
CA ARG A 139 -4.55 15.09 -17.15
C ARG A 139 -3.65 15.68 -18.22
#